data_67a7673bd22de8fb21be37d4f957619c
#
_entry.id   67a7673bd22de8fb21be37d4f957619c
#
_cell.length_a   1.000
_cell.length_b   1.000
_cell.length_c   1.000
_cell.angle_alpha   90.00
_cell.angle_beta   90.00
_cell.angle_gamma   90.00
#
_symmetry.space_group_name_H-M   'P 1'
#
loop_
_entity.id
_entity.type
_entity.pdbx_description
1 polymer ?
#
loop_
_entity_poly.entity_id
_entity_poly.type
_entity_poly.pdbx_seq_one_letter_code
_entity_poly.pdbx_strand_id
1 'polypeptide(L)'
;MTGIYIHIPFCKSKCPYCDFYSFKPDETQKDSYLKAVLRCIKENKSQIKAPVDTVYFGGGTPSFFGGERIRAVIDCIKENYTLISPEITVECNPSSVRDEFFEIISKAGVNRISMGMQSAVDSERKALGRLSGKDEVGSAISLARKNGINNISLDLMLGVPYQTMESLNESIDFLISSDIKHISAYMLKIEEGTPFYKMQNSLTLPDEDTVCEMYLHTVKRLSENGFEQYEISNFAKKGFESRHNLHYWRTEEYLGIGPSAHSFLNGKRFYFERDFNSFLINPAIIEDGDGGSEEEYIMLSLRLSEGFSKEKFKERFGRYPDTAIFQKAKELEKHNLLKIENETISLTPEGFLISNSIIGKLLE
;
A
#
# COMPACT_ATOMS: atom_id res chain seq x y z
N MET A 1 -8.14 -17.29 2.29
CA MET A 1 -8.04 -16.64 0.98
C MET A 1 -6.58 -16.29 0.74
N THR A 2 -6.18 -15.99 -0.51
CA THR A 2 -4.78 -15.64 -0.83
C THR A 2 -4.75 -14.42 -1.72
N GLY A 3 -3.82 -13.48 -1.47
CA GLY A 3 -3.58 -12.33 -2.32
C GLY A 3 -2.56 -12.63 -3.42
N ILE A 4 -2.66 -11.96 -4.58
CA ILE A 4 -1.59 -11.94 -5.59
C ILE A 4 -1.14 -10.49 -5.79
N TYR A 5 0.16 -10.24 -5.60
CA TYR A 5 0.81 -8.96 -5.87
C TYR A 5 1.66 -9.05 -7.14
N ILE A 6 1.44 -8.16 -8.08
CA ILE A 6 2.25 -8.06 -9.31
C ILE A 6 3.07 -6.78 -9.24
N HIS A 7 4.38 -6.91 -9.08
CA HIS A 7 5.28 -5.77 -9.08
C HIS A 7 5.59 -5.31 -10.50
N ILE A 8 5.24 -4.10 -10.87
CA ILE A 8 5.57 -3.51 -12.16
C ILE A 8 6.74 -2.52 -11.97
N PRO A 9 7.99 -2.88 -12.36
CA PRO A 9 9.17 -2.09 -12.06
C PRO A 9 9.37 -0.92 -13.04
N PHE A 10 8.31 -0.33 -13.57
CA PHE A 10 8.39 0.65 -14.65
C PHE A 10 7.85 2.01 -14.27
N CYS A 11 8.67 3.05 -14.46
CA CYS A 11 8.27 4.44 -14.32
C CYS A 11 8.71 5.24 -15.56
N LYS A 12 7.91 6.24 -15.94
CA LYS A 12 8.33 7.22 -16.96
C LYS A 12 9.53 8.05 -16.48
N SER A 13 9.52 8.40 -15.20
CA SER A 13 10.62 9.02 -14.44
C SER A 13 10.51 8.61 -12.99
N LYS A 14 11.63 8.41 -12.30
CA LYS A 14 11.65 8.05 -10.87
C LYS A 14 11.61 9.33 -10.03
N CYS A 15 10.69 9.38 -9.06
CA CYS A 15 10.59 10.49 -8.13
C CYS A 15 11.82 10.52 -7.19
N PRO A 16 12.32 11.72 -6.79
CA PRO A 16 13.55 11.85 -6.02
C PRO A 16 13.48 11.28 -4.60
N TYR A 17 12.30 11.05 -4.06
CA TYR A 17 12.08 10.44 -2.74
C TYR A 17 11.83 8.92 -2.78
N CYS A 18 11.59 8.34 -3.97
CA CYS A 18 11.07 6.98 -4.10
C CYS A 18 12.18 5.93 -4.03
N ASP A 19 12.04 4.96 -3.11
CA ASP A 19 12.95 3.83 -2.97
C ASP A 19 12.47 2.56 -3.71
N PHE A 20 11.24 2.51 -4.18
CA PHE A 20 10.72 1.33 -4.87
C PHE A 20 11.58 0.95 -6.07
N TYR A 21 11.77 -0.35 -6.26
CA TYR A 21 12.50 -0.89 -7.40
C TYR A 21 11.78 -0.51 -8.70
N SER A 22 12.32 0.46 -9.41
CA SER A 22 11.73 0.92 -10.67
C SER A 22 12.76 1.63 -11.55
N PHE A 23 12.54 1.56 -12.87
CA PHE A 23 13.36 2.23 -13.88
C PHE A 23 12.51 2.58 -15.10
N LYS A 24 13.10 3.33 -16.04
CA LYS A 24 12.45 3.70 -17.31
C LYS A 24 12.72 2.60 -18.35
N PRO A 25 11.70 1.82 -18.76
CA PRO A 25 11.84 0.77 -19.78
C PRO A 25 11.70 1.32 -21.20
N ASP A 26 12.16 0.52 -22.19
CA ASP A 26 11.68 0.55 -23.56
C ASP A 26 10.49 -0.44 -23.76
N GLU A 27 9.88 -0.44 -24.94
CA GLU A 27 8.73 -1.32 -25.22
C GLU A 27 9.13 -2.81 -25.28
N THR A 28 10.34 -3.13 -25.76
CA THR A 28 10.87 -4.51 -25.82
C THR A 28 11.04 -5.06 -24.40
N GLN A 29 11.51 -4.24 -23.46
CA GLN A 29 11.63 -4.63 -22.06
C GLN A 29 10.25 -4.88 -21.42
N LYS A 30 9.24 -4.06 -21.72
CA LYS A 30 7.86 -4.29 -21.25
C LYS A 30 7.30 -5.61 -21.77
N ASP A 31 7.50 -5.92 -23.06
CA ASP A 31 7.00 -7.17 -23.66
C ASP A 31 7.73 -8.41 -23.14
N SER A 32 9.05 -8.29 -22.93
CA SER A 32 9.85 -9.37 -22.34
C SER A 32 9.41 -9.62 -20.88
N TYR A 33 9.14 -8.54 -20.14
CA TYR A 33 8.63 -8.61 -18.77
C TYR A 33 7.26 -9.26 -18.70
N LEU A 34 6.33 -8.89 -19.60
CA LEU A 34 5.03 -9.56 -19.68
C LEU A 34 5.18 -11.07 -19.80
N LYS A 35 6.04 -11.54 -20.73
CA LYS A 35 6.28 -12.98 -20.94
C LYS A 35 6.81 -13.66 -19.66
N ALA A 36 7.72 -13.00 -18.95
CA ALA A 36 8.26 -13.52 -17.70
C ALA A 36 7.21 -13.60 -16.58
N VAL A 37 6.37 -12.57 -16.42
CA VAL A 37 5.25 -12.57 -15.46
C VAL A 37 4.27 -13.69 -15.77
N LEU A 38 3.85 -13.85 -17.04
CA LEU A 38 2.91 -14.91 -17.45
C LEU A 38 3.48 -16.31 -17.19
N ARG A 39 4.78 -16.50 -17.42
CA ARG A 39 5.50 -17.75 -17.08
C ARG A 39 5.47 -17.98 -15.58
N CYS A 40 5.87 -16.99 -14.79
CA CYS A 40 5.94 -17.07 -13.34
C CYS A 40 4.57 -17.38 -12.70
N ILE A 41 3.47 -16.80 -13.21
CA ILE A 41 2.10 -17.13 -12.78
C ILE A 41 1.82 -18.62 -12.95
N LYS A 42 2.15 -19.19 -14.10
CA LYS A 42 1.91 -20.62 -14.42
C LYS A 42 2.76 -21.55 -13.56
N GLU A 43 4.04 -21.23 -13.37
CA GLU A 43 4.98 -22.01 -12.57
C GLU A 43 4.60 -22.07 -11.09
N ASN A 44 4.04 -20.98 -10.54
CA ASN A 44 3.63 -20.92 -9.16
C ASN A 44 2.18 -21.40 -8.89
N LYS A 45 1.47 -21.90 -9.91
CA LYS A 45 0.08 -22.36 -9.78
C LYS A 45 -0.15 -23.34 -8.63
N SER A 46 0.75 -24.28 -8.43
CA SER A 46 0.63 -25.32 -7.40
C SER A 46 0.89 -24.82 -5.97
N GLN A 47 1.48 -23.63 -5.81
CA GLN A 47 1.80 -23.06 -4.49
C GLN A 47 0.57 -22.46 -3.80
N ILE A 48 -0.39 -21.93 -4.59
CA ILE A 48 -1.63 -21.36 -4.07
C ILE A 48 -2.72 -22.44 -4.06
N LYS A 49 -3.13 -22.87 -2.86
CA LYS A 49 -4.17 -23.87 -2.66
C LYS A 49 -5.54 -23.28 -2.38
N ALA A 50 -5.55 -22.12 -1.73
CA ALA A 50 -6.78 -21.39 -1.40
C ALA A 50 -7.24 -20.51 -2.57
N PRO A 51 -8.54 -20.19 -2.66
CA PRO A 51 -9.02 -19.22 -3.64
C PRO A 51 -8.37 -17.85 -3.47
N VAL A 52 -8.17 -17.16 -4.60
CA VAL A 52 -7.62 -15.81 -4.66
C VAL A 52 -8.77 -14.80 -4.55
N ASP A 53 -8.66 -13.87 -3.63
CA ASP A 53 -9.63 -12.82 -3.38
C ASP A 53 -9.10 -11.40 -3.60
N THR A 54 -7.78 -11.26 -3.81
CA THR A 54 -7.19 -9.96 -4.20
C THR A 54 -6.11 -10.12 -5.25
N VAL A 55 -6.07 -9.22 -6.23
CA VAL A 55 -4.97 -9.05 -7.19
C VAL A 55 -4.55 -7.59 -7.17
N TYR A 56 -3.29 -7.31 -6.90
CA TYR A 56 -2.79 -5.95 -6.78
C TYR A 56 -1.60 -5.71 -7.72
N PHE A 57 -1.74 -4.74 -8.60
CA PHE A 57 -0.66 -4.26 -9.47
C PHE A 57 -0.06 -3.01 -8.86
N GLY A 58 1.19 -3.10 -8.40
CA GLY A 58 1.89 -1.99 -7.74
C GLY A 58 3.36 -1.88 -8.11
N GLY A 59 4.09 -1.08 -7.37
CA GLY A 59 5.55 -0.93 -7.44
C GLY A 59 6.04 0.36 -8.07
N GLY A 60 6.32 0.39 -9.36
CA GLY A 60 6.66 1.60 -10.10
C GLY A 60 5.41 2.38 -10.49
N THR A 61 4.94 2.18 -11.71
CA THR A 61 3.72 2.80 -12.25
C THR A 61 3.02 1.81 -13.16
N PRO A 62 2.14 0.94 -12.64
CA PRO A 62 1.45 -0.06 -13.45
C PRO A 62 0.70 0.51 -14.65
N SER A 63 0.09 1.68 -14.54
CA SER A 63 -0.54 2.33 -15.69
C SER A 63 0.43 2.64 -16.84
N PHE A 64 1.73 2.78 -16.57
CA PHE A 64 2.76 2.97 -17.60
C PHE A 64 3.18 1.66 -18.30
N PHE A 65 2.89 0.51 -17.68
CA PHE A 65 3.04 -0.80 -18.32
C PHE A 65 2.04 -0.99 -19.47
N GLY A 66 0.84 -0.44 -19.33
CA GLY A 66 -0.22 -0.38 -20.34
C GLY A 66 -1.37 -1.33 -20.10
N GLY A 67 -2.58 -0.89 -20.49
CA GLY A 67 -3.84 -1.61 -20.19
C GLY A 67 -3.89 -3.02 -20.78
N GLU A 68 -3.43 -3.21 -22.03
CA GLU A 68 -3.44 -4.52 -22.69
C GLU A 68 -2.53 -5.55 -22.00
N ARG A 69 -1.37 -5.11 -21.50
CA ARG A 69 -0.46 -6.00 -20.76
C ARG A 69 -1.04 -6.37 -19.38
N ILE A 70 -1.67 -5.39 -18.69
CA ILE A 70 -2.39 -5.64 -17.43
C ILE A 70 -3.53 -6.64 -17.67
N ARG A 71 -4.33 -6.46 -18.72
CA ARG A 71 -5.37 -7.42 -19.13
C ARG A 71 -4.82 -8.82 -19.33
N ALA A 72 -3.74 -8.96 -20.10
CA ALA A 72 -3.13 -10.27 -20.36
C ALA A 72 -2.67 -10.97 -19.06
N VAL A 73 -2.15 -10.21 -18.09
CA VAL A 73 -1.78 -10.76 -16.77
C VAL A 73 -3.02 -11.20 -15.99
N ILE A 74 -4.09 -10.39 -15.97
CA ILE A 74 -5.35 -10.73 -15.29
C ILE A 74 -5.98 -11.98 -15.92
N ASP A 75 -5.99 -12.08 -17.24
CA ASP A 75 -6.54 -13.25 -17.96
C ASP A 75 -5.74 -14.51 -17.61
N CYS A 76 -4.41 -14.43 -17.59
CA CYS A 76 -3.56 -15.53 -17.16
C CYS A 76 -3.80 -15.95 -15.70
N ILE A 77 -4.04 -14.99 -14.79
CA ILE A 77 -4.40 -15.29 -13.40
C ILE A 77 -5.75 -16.04 -13.36
N LYS A 78 -6.77 -15.57 -14.09
CA LYS A 78 -8.09 -16.22 -14.16
C LYS A 78 -8.03 -17.65 -14.70
N GLU A 79 -7.13 -17.93 -15.65
CA GLU A 79 -6.94 -19.26 -16.22
C GLU A 79 -6.25 -20.24 -15.26
N ASN A 80 -5.46 -19.73 -14.32
CA ASN A 80 -4.60 -20.59 -13.49
C ASN A 80 -5.04 -20.67 -12.03
N TYR A 81 -5.82 -19.70 -11.52
CA TYR A 81 -6.26 -19.64 -10.12
C TYR A 81 -7.78 -19.51 -10.03
N THR A 82 -8.35 -20.03 -8.95
CA THR A 82 -9.76 -19.82 -8.63
C THR A 82 -9.94 -18.46 -7.96
N LEU A 83 -10.64 -17.55 -8.61
CA LEU A 83 -10.94 -16.23 -8.06
C LEU A 83 -12.34 -16.20 -7.44
N ILE A 84 -12.46 -15.67 -6.21
CA ILE A 84 -13.75 -15.50 -5.52
C ILE A 84 -13.95 -14.04 -5.15
N SER A 85 -14.88 -13.36 -5.85
CA SER A 85 -15.21 -11.94 -5.64
C SER A 85 -13.97 -11.06 -5.47
N PRO A 86 -12.99 -11.11 -6.40
CA PRO A 86 -11.69 -10.50 -6.20
C PRO A 86 -11.76 -8.97 -6.20
N GLU A 87 -11.01 -8.35 -5.28
CA GLU A 87 -10.59 -6.97 -5.43
C GLU A 87 -9.39 -6.96 -6.40
N ILE A 88 -9.53 -6.33 -7.55
CA ILE A 88 -8.44 -6.16 -8.51
C ILE A 88 -8.04 -4.69 -8.56
N THR A 89 -6.88 -4.39 -7.98
CA THR A 89 -6.34 -3.03 -7.85
C THR A 89 -5.23 -2.77 -8.87
N VAL A 90 -5.23 -1.58 -9.45
CA VAL A 90 -4.13 -1.07 -10.29
C VAL A 90 -3.69 0.31 -9.81
N GLU A 91 -2.40 0.46 -9.52
CA GLU A 91 -1.80 1.77 -9.26
C GLU A 91 -1.66 2.56 -10.55
N CYS A 92 -2.07 3.81 -10.51
CA CYS A 92 -2.08 4.69 -11.66
C CYS A 92 -1.36 6.01 -11.38
N ASN A 93 -0.63 6.51 -12.38
CA ASN A 93 -0.19 7.90 -12.37
C ASN A 93 -1.19 8.72 -13.20
N PRO A 94 -1.81 9.79 -12.65
CA PRO A 94 -2.80 10.60 -13.36
C PRO A 94 -2.34 11.10 -14.74
N SER A 95 -1.05 11.41 -14.90
CA SER A 95 -0.51 11.88 -16.19
C SER A 95 -0.38 10.79 -17.26
N SER A 96 -0.39 9.51 -16.88
CA SER A 96 -0.18 8.37 -17.79
C SER A 96 -1.46 7.69 -18.26
N VAL A 97 -2.61 8.03 -17.69
CA VAL A 97 -3.88 7.37 -17.99
C VAL A 97 -4.70 8.15 -19.03
N ARG A 98 -5.49 7.42 -19.81
CA ARG A 98 -6.42 7.93 -20.81
C ARG A 98 -7.70 7.09 -20.75
N ASP A 99 -8.76 7.52 -21.45
CA ASP A 99 -10.05 6.83 -21.48
C ASP A 99 -9.91 5.35 -21.92
N GLU A 100 -9.19 5.10 -23.00
CA GLU A 100 -8.90 3.76 -23.51
C GLU A 100 -8.24 2.85 -22.46
N PHE A 101 -7.32 3.38 -21.66
CA PHE A 101 -6.70 2.61 -20.57
C PHE A 101 -7.74 2.10 -19.58
N PHE A 102 -8.61 3.00 -19.09
CA PHE A 102 -9.65 2.63 -18.14
C PHE A 102 -10.69 1.68 -18.75
N GLU A 103 -11.04 1.87 -20.00
CA GLU A 103 -11.93 0.96 -20.73
C GLU A 103 -11.37 -0.47 -20.76
N ILE A 104 -10.09 -0.61 -21.11
CA ILE A 104 -9.42 -1.92 -21.19
C ILE A 104 -9.37 -2.60 -19.83
N ILE A 105 -8.88 -1.92 -18.79
CA ILE A 105 -8.69 -2.54 -17.47
C ILE A 105 -10.02 -2.83 -16.76
N SER A 106 -11.04 -1.99 -16.95
CA SER A 106 -12.38 -2.24 -16.42
C SER A 106 -12.98 -3.51 -17.04
N LYS A 107 -12.90 -3.66 -18.36
CA LYS A 107 -13.34 -4.89 -19.05
C LYS A 107 -12.55 -6.13 -18.61
N ALA A 108 -11.30 -5.97 -18.21
CA ALA A 108 -10.50 -7.05 -17.63
C ALA A 108 -10.93 -7.41 -16.20
N GLY A 109 -11.75 -6.58 -15.55
CA GLY A 109 -12.27 -6.83 -14.20
C GLY A 109 -11.60 -6.03 -13.09
N VAL A 110 -10.77 -5.03 -13.43
CA VAL A 110 -10.25 -4.08 -12.43
C VAL A 110 -11.42 -3.31 -11.84
N ASN A 111 -11.53 -3.32 -10.51
CA ASN A 111 -12.62 -2.70 -9.77
C ASN A 111 -12.15 -1.67 -8.73
N ARG A 112 -10.82 -1.54 -8.52
CA ARG A 112 -10.19 -0.54 -7.65
C ARG A 112 -8.98 0.07 -8.36
N ILE A 113 -8.77 1.38 -8.18
CA ILE A 113 -7.54 2.08 -8.60
C ILE A 113 -6.96 2.87 -7.43
N SER A 114 -5.64 3.00 -7.38
CA SER A 114 -4.93 3.91 -6.47
C SER A 114 -4.11 4.89 -7.28
N MET A 115 -4.18 6.18 -6.96
CA MET A 115 -3.50 7.22 -7.72
C MET A 115 -2.68 8.13 -6.79
N GLY A 116 -1.40 8.28 -7.10
CA GLY A 116 -0.52 9.18 -6.39
C GLY A 116 -0.79 10.64 -6.71
N MET A 117 -1.52 11.34 -5.85
CA MET A 117 -1.66 12.81 -5.87
C MET A 117 -0.51 13.47 -5.12
N GLN A 118 -0.23 12.99 -3.92
CA GLN A 118 0.77 13.41 -2.94
C GLN A 118 0.48 14.77 -2.29
N SER A 119 0.11 15.77 -3.05
CA SER A 119 -0.31 17.10 -2.60
C SER A 119 -1.21 17.75 -3.66
N ALA A 120 -2.12 18.61 -3.25
CA ALA A 120 -2.90 19.47 -4.14
C ALA A 120 -2.14 20.76 -4.52
N VAL A 121 -1.02 21.06 -3.86
CA VAL A 121 -0.26 22.33 -4.01
C VAL A 121 0.90 22.16 -4.99
N ASP A 122 0.98 23.05 -5.98
CA ASP A 122 1.94 22.95 -7.09
C ASP A 122 3.41 22.99 -6.65
N SER A 123 3.75 23.85 -5.68
CA SER A 123 5.13 23.97 -5.18
C SER A 123 5.62 22.66 -4.53
N GLU A 124 4.76 22.01 -3.75
CA GLU A 124 5.04 20.75 -3.10
C GLU A 124 5.18 19.62 -4.13
N ARG A 125 4.26 19.52 -5.10
CA ARG A 125 4.36 18.52 -6.18
C ARG A 125 5.63 18.69 -7.02
N LYS A 126 6.00 19.91 -7.34
CA LYS A 126 7.26 20.20 -8.08
C LYS A 126 8.47 19.77 -7.28
N ALA A 127 8.49 20.03 -5.97
CA ALA A 127 9.56 19.59 -5.09
C ALA A 127 9.66 18.05 -5.02
N LEU A 128 8.52 17.35 -5.05
CA LEU A 128 8.44 15.89 -5.15
C LEU A 128 8.76 15.33 -6.55
N GLY A 129 9.05 16.18 -7.54
CA GLY A 129 9.27 15.74 -8.92
C GLY A 129 8.00 15.22 -9.60
N ARG A 130 6.80 15.62 -9.12
CA ARG A 130 5.51 15.25 -9.70
C ARG A 130 5.11 16.23 -10.79
N LEU A 131 4.67 15.69 -11.92
CA LEU A 131 4.26 16.48 -13.09
C LEU A 131 2.75 16.68 -13.19
N SER A 132 1.97 15.81 -12.52
CA SER A 132 0.50 15.85 -12.55
C SER A 132 -0.03 16.90 -11.57
N GLY A 133 -0.91 17.78 -12.05
CA GLY A 133 -1.64 18.75 -11.23
C GLY A 133 -2.99 18.23 -10.72
N LYS A 134 -3.73 19.10 -10.02
CA LYS A 134 -5.10 18.81 -9.57
C LYS A 134 -6.03 18.44 -10.73
N ASP A 135 -5.91 19.12 -11.86
CA ASP A 135 -6.78 18.93 -13.02
C ASP A 135 -6.59 17.56 -13.66
N GLU A 136 -5.33 17.07 -13.74
CA GLU A 136 -5.05 15.73 -14.23
C GLU A 136 -5.59 14.66 -13.27
N VAL A 137 -5.49 14.87 -11.95
CA VAL A 137 -6.09 13.97 -10.96
C VAL A 137 -7.61 13.94 -11.11
N GLY A 138 -8.27 15.09 -11.16
CA GLY A 138 -9.72 15.20 -11.35
C GLY A 138 -10.20 14.56 -12.67
N SER A 139 -9.44 14.78 -13.76
CA SER A 139 -9.70 14.15 -15.05
C SER A 139 -9.57 12.63 -14.99
N ALA A 140 -8.53 12.10 -14.33
CA ALA A 140 -8.34 10.66 -14.18
C ALA A 140 -9.45 10.01 -13.34
N ILE A 141 -9.92 10.67 -12.26
CA ILE A 141 -11.08 10.25 -11.47
C ILE A 141 -12.33 10.17 -12.35
N SER A 142 -12.59 11.20 -13.14
CA SER A 142 -13.75 11.26 -14.02
C SER A 142 -13.74 10.16 -15.08
N LEU A 143 -12.57 9.89 -15.68
CA LEU A 143 -12.39 8.83 -16.67
C LEU A 143 -12.55 7.43 -16.05
N ALA A 144 -12.04 7.20 -14.85
CA ALA A 144 -12.21 5.94 -14.13
C ALA A 144 -13.72 5.65 -13.87
N ARG A 145 -14.44 6.65 -13.36
CA ARG A 145 -15.89 6.55 -13.10
C ARG A 145 -16.70 6.33 -14.38
N LYS A 146 -16.40 7.05 -15.44
CA LYS A 146 -17.01 6.86 -16.77
C LYS A 146 -16.93 5.40 -17.22
N ASN A 147 -15.84 4.73 -16.88
CA ASN A 147 -15.59 3.32 -17.21
C ASN A 147 -16.01 2.34 -16.10
N GLY A 148 -16.82 2.79 -15.13
CA GLY A 148 -17.41 1.92 -14.08
C GLY A 148 -16.54 1.65 -12.88
N ILE A 149 -15.32 2.22 -12.78
CA ILE A 149 -14.43 2.04 -11.62
C ILE A 149 -14.71 3.15 -10.61
N ASN A 150 -15.45 2.82 -9.55
CA ASN A 150 -15.89 3.77 -8.52
C ASN A 150 -15.09 3.66 -7.21
N ASN A 151 -14.37 2.56 -6.99
CA ASN A 151 -13.49 2.41 -5.85
C ASN A 151 -12.13 3.04 -6.17
N ILE A 152 -11.97 4.29 -5.78
CA ILE A 152 -10.81 5.13 -6.09
C ILE A 152 -10.12 5.52 -4.80
N SER A 153 -8.80 5.29 -4.76
CA SER A 153 -7.89 5.75 -3.72
C SER A 153 -7.02 6.88 -4.25
N LEU A 154 -6.77 7.89 -3.41
CA LEU A 154 -5.74 8.90 -3.64
C LEU A 154 -4.70 8.86 -2.52
N ASP A 155 -3.43 9.06 -2.90
CA ASP A 155 -2.33 9.11 -1.95
C ASP A 155 -2.00 10.56 -1.60
N LEU A 156 -1.83 10.83 -0.30
CA LEU A 156 -1.40 12.09 0.30
C LEU A 156 -0.07 11.87 1.03
N MET A 157 0.87 12.76 0.86
CA MET A 157 2.12 12.76 1.63
C MET A 157 2.13 13.89 2.66
N LEU A 158 2.58 13.57 3.87
CA LEU A 158 2.77 14.50 4.98
C LEU A 158 4.26 14.78 5.18
N GLY A 159 4.60 16.00 5.59
CA GLY A 159 5.99 16.37 5.83
C GLY A 159 6.81 16.57 4.55
N VAL A 160 6.17 16.90 3.42
CA VAL A 160 6.89 17.15 2.16
C VAL A 160 7.54 18.53 2.15
N PRO A 161 8.55 18.77 1.27
CA PRO A 161 9.19 20.08 1.21
C PRO A 161 8.18 21.21 0.96
N TYR A 162 8.33 22.31 1.74
CA TYR A 162 7.50 23.52 1.73
C TYR A 162 6.08 23.34 2.26
N GLN A 163 5.72 22.16 2.78
CA GLN A 163 4.37 21.93 3.29
C GLN A 163 4.14 22.72 4.58
N THR A 164 2.98 23.34 4.66
CA THR A 164 2.44 24.00 5.86
C THR A 164 1.09 23.40 6.24
N MET A 165 0.57 23.75 7.41
CA MET A 165 -0.77 23.29 7.83
C MET A 165 -1.86 23.82 6.86
N GLU A 166 -1.69 25.03 6.32
CA GLU A 166 -2.62 25.63 5.35
C GLU A 166 -2.60 24.85 4.02
N SER A 167 -1.42 24.53 3.48
CA SER A 167 -1.29 23.80 2.23
C SER A 167 -1.72 22.33 2.36
N LEU A 168 -1.54 21.74 3.55
CA LEU A 168 -2.09 20.43 3.87
C LEU A 168 -3.62 20.47 3.88
N ASN A 169 -4.24 21.50 4.47
CA ASN A 169 -5.70 21.66 4.44
C ASN A 169 -6.23 21.78 3.01
N GLU A 170 -5.56 22.52 2.11
CA GLU A 170 -5.92 22.57 0.70
C GLU A 170 -5.92 21.16 0.06
N SER A 171 -4.93 20.34 0.40
CA SER A 171 -4.83 18.96 -0.07
C SER A 171 -5.94 18.06 0.47
N ILE A 172 -6.25 18.16 1.76
CA ILE A 172 -7.34 17.41 2.41
C ILE A 172 -8.70 17.83 1.83
N ASP A 173 -8.95 19.13 1.64
CA ASP A 173 -10.20 19.62 1.06
C ASP A 173 -10.41 19.12 -0.37
N PHE A 174 -9.34 19.06 -1.16
CA PHE A 174 -9.40 18.45 -2.49
C PHE A 174 -9.77 16.97 -2.43
N LEU A 175 -9.16 16.18 -1.52
CA LEU A 175 -9.48 14.76 -1.34
C LEU A 175 -10.95 14.57 -0.96
N ILE A 176 -11.45 15.33 0.02
CA ILE A 176 -12.83 15.25 0.49
C ILE A 176 -13.82 15.61 -0.63
N SER A 177 -13.55 16.69 -1.36
CA SER A 177 -14.43 17.14 -2.47
C SER A 177 -14.40 16.24 -3.69
N SER A 178 -13.38 15.37 -3.83
CA SER A 178 -13.23 14.45 -4.96
C SER A 178 -14.18 13.23 -4.92
N ASP A 179 -14.99 13.07 -3.86
CA ASP A 179 -15.91 11.92 -3.63
C ASP A 179 -15.25 10.55 -3.83
N ILE A 180 -13.99 10.40 -3.45
CA ILE A 180 -13.27 9.14 -3.46
C ILE A 180 -13.69 8.24 -2.29
N LYS A 181 -13.23 7.00 -2.26
CA LYS A 181 -13.63 6.01 -1.25
C LYS A 181 -12.51 5.66 -0.27
N HIS A 182 -11.25 5.95 -0.63
CA HIS A 182 -10.08 5.57 0.13
C HIS A 182 -8.98 6.64 0.00
N ILE A 183 -8.20 6.81 1.06
CA ILE A 183 -7.06 7.74 1.10
C ILE A 183 -5.89 7.01 1.77
N SER A 184 -4.71 7.04 1.12
CA SER A 184 -3.46 6.65 1.75
C SER A 184 -2.73 7.93 2.17
N ALA A 185 -2.58 8.17 3.48
CA ALA A 185 -1.88 9.33 4.02
C ALA A 185 -0.66 8.88 4.80
N TYR A 186 0.52 9.14 4.29
CA TYR A 186 1.77 8.69 4.90
C TYR A 186 2.82 9.81 4.97
N MET A 187 3.63 9.76 6.02
CA MET A 187 4.71 10.72 6.23
C MET A 187 5.85 10.46 5.24
N LEU A 188 6.44 11.52 4.72
CA LEU A 188 7.65 11.43 3.92
C LEU A 188 8.77 10.81 4.77
N LYS A 189 9.30 9.69 4.30
CA LYS A 189 10.53 9.09 4.83
C LYS A 189 11.63 9.27 3.80
N ILE A 190 12.77 9.78 4.23
CA ILE A 190 13.96 9.93 3.40
C ILE A 190 14.79 8.66 3.50
N GLU A 191 14.71 7.82 2.47
CA GLU A 191 15.41 6.54 2.42
C GLU A 191 16.81 6.68 1.83
N GLU A 192 17.77 5.95 2.40
CA GLU A 192 19.13 5.88 1.90
C GLU A 192 19.16 5.40 0.44
N GLY A 193 20.08 5.95 -0.36
CA GLY A 193 20.16 5.65 -1.80
C GLY A 193 19.27 6.51 -2.69
N THR A 194 18.31 7.24 -2.14
CA THR A 194 17.46 8.16 -2.91
C THR A 194 18.15 9.51 -3.18
N PRO A 195 17.76 10.26 -4.23
CA PRO A 195 18.22 11.64 -4.40
C PRO A 195 17.90 12.53 -3.20
N PHE A 196 16.74 12.38 -2.54
CA PHE A 196 16.38 13.16 -1.36
C PHE A 196 17.35 12.91 -0.20
N TYR A 197 17.83 11.68 0.00
CA TYR A 197 18.85 11.39 1.00
C TYR A 197 20.13 12.19 0.77
N LYS A 198 20.57 12.29 -0.51
CA LYS A 198 21.76 13.08 -0.87
C LYS A 198 21.57 14.59 -0.68
N MET A 199 20.33 15.06 -0.77
CA MET A 199 19.94 16.47 -0.70
C MET A 199 19.31 16.85 0.65
N GLN A 200 19.22 15.94 1.63
CA GLN A 200 18.43 16.13 2.84
C GLN A 200 18.72 17.45 3.59
N ASN A 201 19.99 17.87 3.64
CA ASN A 201 20.40 19.11 4.30
C ASN A 201 19.98 20.39 3.53
N SER A 202 19.53 20.27 2.28
CA SER A 202 19.06 21.38 1.45
C SER A 202 17.55 21.41 1.23
N LEU A 203 16.84 20.38 1.72
CA LEU A 203 15.38 20.33 1.65
C LEU A 203 14.77 21.22 2.74
N THR A 204 13.81 22.04 2.35
CA THR A 204 13.01 22.83 3.32
C THR A 204 11.85 21.97 3.81
N LEU A 205 12.09 21.18 4.85
CA LEU A 205 11.09 20.29 5.45
C LEU A 205 10.48 20.94 6.72
N PRO A 206 9.23 20.65 7.05
CA PRO A 206 8.71 20.90 8.40
C PRO A 206 9.48 20.04 9.41
N ASP A 207 9.55 20.51 10.66
CA ASP A 207 10.14 19.73 11.75
C ASP A 207 9.26 18.54 12.17
N GLU A 208 9.82 17.62 12.96
CA GLU A 208 9.13 16.40 13.37
C GLU A 208 7.85 16.67 14.15
N ASP A 209 7.84 17.67 15.04
CA ASP A 209 6.66 18.03 15.83
C ASP A 209 5.54 18.53 14.92
N THR A 210 5.87 19.39 13.97
CA THR A 210 4.94 19.86 12.92
C THR A 210 4.38 18.69 12.08
N VAL A 211 5.21 17.71 11.71
CA VAL A 211 4.73 16.53 10.97
C VAL A 211 3.79 15.67 11.81
N CYS A 212 4.06 15.52 13.11
CA CYS A 212 3.15 14.84 14.03
C CYS A 212 1.81 15.56 14.14
N GLU A 213 1.82 16.89 14.25
CA GLU A 213 0.59 17.71 14.26
C GLU A 213 -0.17 17.56 12.93
N MET A 214 0.51 17.58 11.79
CA MET A 214 -0.08 17.33 10.46
C MET A 214 -0.77 15.96 10.38
N TYR A 215 -0.15 14.92 10.94
CA TYR A 215 -0.74 13.59 10.97
C TYR A 215 -2.01 13.57 11.82
N LEU A 216 -1.97 14.03 13.06
CA LEU A 216 -3.13 14.05 13.95
C LEU A 216 -4.28 14.90 13.39
N HIS A 217 -3.94 16.04 12.79
CA HIS A 217 -4.89 16.89 12.08
C HIS A 217 -5.54 16.15 10.89
N THR A 218 -4.74 15.42 10.10
CA THR A 218 -5.24 14.63 8.97
C THR A 218 -6.20 13.54 9.43
N VAL A 219 -5.84 12.77 10.48
CA VAL A 219 -6.71 11.74 11.08
C VAL A 219 -8.06 12.36 11.48
N LYS A 220 -8.04 13.47 12.20
CA LYS A 220 -9.25 14.16 12.65
C LYS A 220 -10.12 14.63 11.48
N ARG A 221 -9.52 15.35 10.53
CA ARG A 221 -10.24 15.91 9.37
C ARG A 221 -10.87 14.85 8.49
N LEU A 222 -10.15 13.73 8.27
CA LEU A 222 -10.65 12.62 7.49
C LEU A 222 -11.80 11.90 8.20
N SER A 223 -11.68 11.64 9.49
CA SER A 223 -12.75 11.01 10.29
C SER A 223 -14.02 11.87 10.32
N GLU A 224 -13.91 13.17 10.50
CA GLU A 224 -15.04 14.13 10.44
C GLU A 224 -15.78 14.10 9.07
N ASN A 225 -15.13 13.59 8.02
CA ASN A 225 -15.67 13.47 6.67
C ASN A 225 -15.97 12.03 6.24
N GLY A 226 -16.05 11.09 7.20
CA GLY A 226 -16.46 9.70 7.00
C GLY A 226 -15.40 8.79 6.41
N PHE A 227 -14.11 9.18 6.51
CA PHE A 227 -12.98 8.31 6.22
C PHE A 227 -12.39 7.81 7.54
N GLU A 228 -12.72 6.58 7.91
CA GLU A 228 -12.19 5.96 9.12
C GLU A 228 -10.78 5.42 8.89
N GLN A 229 -9.88 5.71 9.81
CA GLN A 229 -8.55 5.10 9.81
C GLN A 229 -8.70 3.61 10.12
N TYR A 230 -8.31 2.72 9.21
CA TYR A 230 -8.38 1.28 9.44
C TYR A 230 -7.01 0.62 9.68
N GLU A 231 -5.92 1.30 9.29
CA GLU A 231 -4.54 0.94 9.64
C GLU A 231 -3.66 2.21 9.66
N ILE A 232 -2.39 2.05 10.00
CA ILE A 232 -1.46 3.13 10.34
C ILE A 232 -1.42 4.30 9.32
N SER A 233 -1.61 4.03 8.02
CA SER A 233 -1.48 5.02 6.94
C SER A 233 -2.71 5.12 6.03
N ASN A 234 -3.71 4.27 6.21
CA ASN A 234 -4.84 4.21 5.29
C ASN A 234 -6.19 4.49 5.95
N PHE A 235 -6.99 5.22 5.20
CA PHE A 235 -8.32 5.71 5.60
C PHE A 235 -9.33 5.33 4.53
N ALA A 236 -10.51 4.87 4.92
CA ALA A 236 -11.54 4.47 3.98
C ALA A 236 -12.95 4.84 4.46
N LYS A 237 -13.86 5.04 3.52
CA LYS A 237 -15.28 4.93 3.82
C LYS A 237 -15.59 3.47 4.10
N LYS A 238 -16.49 3.20 5.04
CA LYS A 238 -16.84 1.83 5.48
C LYS A 238 -17.10 0.89 4.30
N GLY A 239 -16.39 -0.24 4.27
CA GLY A 239 -16.47 -1.26 3.23
C GLY A 239 -15.61 -1.01 1.99
N PHE A 240 -14.72 0.01 2.04
CA PHE A 240 -13.77 0.34 0.98
C PHE A 240 -12.31 0.25 1.43
N GLU A 241 -12.05 -0.41 2.55
CA GLU A 241 -10.71 -0.75 3.02
C GLU A 241 -10.00 -1.59 1.94
N SER A 242 -8.71 -1.34 1.70
CA SER A 242 -7.93 -2.15 0.75
C SER A 242 -7.78 -3.58 1.27
N ARG A 243 -8.49 -4.52 0.66
CA ARG A 243 -8.47 -5.92 1.07
C ARG A 243 -7.07 -6.52 0.92
N HIS A 244 -6.35 -6.11 -0.13
CA HIS A 244 -4.99 -6.59 -0.35
C HIS A 244 -4.02 -6.13 0.74
N ASN A 245 -4.08 -4.86 1.18
CA ASN A 245 -3.25 -4.37 2.29
C ASN A 245 -3.59 -5.09 3.60
N LEU A 246 -4.87 -5.40 3.82
CA LEU A 246 -5.31 -6.15 5.00
C LEU A 246 -4.71 -7.56 5.06
N HIS A 247 -4.43 -8.24 3.93
CA HIS A 247 -3.71 -9.52 3.94
C HIS A 247 -2.36 -9.39 4.64
N TYR A 248 -1.61 -8.32 4.37
CA TYR A 248 -0.30 -8.10 5.02
C TYR A 248 -0.44 -7.93 6.53
N TRP A 249 -1.33 -7.03 6.95
CA TRP A 249 -1.51 -6.71 8.38
C TRP A 249 -2.12 -7.87 9.19
N ARG A 250 -2.95 -8.70 8.57
CA ARG A 250 -3.56 -9.88 9.19
C ARG A 250 -2.69 -11.12 9.10
N THR A 251 -1.49 -11.01 8.57
CA THR A 251 -0.59 -12.16 8.37
C THR A 251 -1.30 -13.26 7.56
N GLU A 252 -2.03 -12.87 6.52
CA GLU A 252 -2.67 -13.77 5.58
C GLU A 252 -1.75 -14.04 4.39
N GLU A 253 -1.94 -15.16 3.71
CA GLU A 253 -1.07 -15.59 2.61
C GLU A 253 -1.20 -14.70 1.37
N TYR A 254 -0.08 -14.43 0.72
CA TYR A 254 0.00 -13.76 -0.56
C TYR A 254 1.22 -14.20 -1.36
N LEU A 255 1.09 -14.21 -2.68
CA LEU A 255 2.16 -14.44 -3.64
C LEU A 255 2.53 -13.13 -4.33
N GLY A 256 3.76 -12.68 -4.17
CA GLY A 256 4.33 -11.59 -4.96
C GLY A 256 5.02 -12.13 -6.22
N ILE A 257 4.82 -11.48 -7.36
CA ILE A 257 5.43 -11.81 -8.65
C ILE A 257 6.10 -10.57 -9.22
N GLY A 258 7.38 -10.68 -9.56
CA GLY A 258 8.19 -9.60 -10.11
C GLY A 258 9.43 -9.30 -9.28
N PRO A 259 10.44 -8.60 -9.83
CA PRO A 259 11.66 -8.26 -9.10
C PRO A 259 11.34 -7.48 -7.83
N SER A 260 11.95 -7.84 -6.71
CA SER A 260 11.69 -7.24 -5.40
C SER A 260 10.30 -7.51 -4.79
N ALA A 261 9.47 -8.37 -5.41
CA ALA A 261 8.18 -8.72 -4.85
C ALA A 261 8.33 -9.76 -3.73
N HIS A 262 7.81 -9.45 -2.55
CA HIS A 262 7.78 -10.33 -1.39
C HIS A 262 6.55 -11.22 -1.40
N SER A 263 6.64 -12.37 -0.74
CA SER A 263 5.59 -13.37 -0.59
C SER A 263 5.55 -13.88 0.84
N PHE A 264 4.35 -14.29 1.27
CA PHE A 264 4.15 -15.10 2.47
C PHE A 264 3.21 -16.24 2.11
N LEU A 265 3.74 -17.46 1.96
CA LEU A 265 2.99 -18.64 1.60
C LEU A 265 3.45 -19.86 2.39
N ASN A 266 2.50 -20.70 2.83
CA ASN A 266 2.77 -21.95 3.54
C ASN A 266 3.73 -21.78 4.73
N GLY A 267 3.61 -20.66 5.46
CA GLY A 267 4.43 -20.34 6.63
C GLY A 267 5.84 -19.84 6.30
N LYS A 268 6.17 -19.62 5.03
CA LYS A 268 7.49 -19.12 4.60
C LYS A 268 7.38 -17.74 3.99
N ARG A 269 8.40 -16.90 4.29
CA ARG A 269 8.64 -15.64 3.63
C ARG A 269 9.74 -15.80 2.60
N PHE A 270 9.54 -15.22 1.44
CA PHE A 270 10.51 -15.19 0.38
C PHE A 270 10.23 -14.01 -0.56
N TYR A 271 11.21 -13.65 -1.38
CA TYR A 271 11.05 -12.60 -2.38
C TYR A 271 11.84 -12.92 -3.63
N PHE A 272 11.44 -12.32 -4.76
CA PHE A 272 12.24 -12.33 -5.97
C PHE A 272 13.39 -11.33 -5.86
N GLU A 273 14.58 -11.74 -6.30
CA GLU A 273 15.75 -10.87 -6.33
C GLU A 273 15.44 -9.51 -7.00
N ARG A 274 16.05 -8.44 -6.48
CA ARG A 274 15.89 -7.07 -7.00
C ARG A 274 16.69 -6.87 -8.29
N ASP A 275 16.54 -7.77 -9.26
CA ASP A 275 17.19 -7.73 -10.56
C ASP A 275 16.22 -8.06 -11.69
N PHE A 276 16.08 -7.12 -12.63
CA PHE A 276 15.18 -7.24 -13.77
C PHE A 276 15.63 -8.33 -14.75
N ASN A 277 16.94 -8.42 -15.06
CA ASN A 277 17.45 -9.37 -16.04
C ASN A 277 17.38 -10.81 -15.51
N SER A 278 17.70 -10.99 -14.23
CA SER A 278 17.51 -12.27 -13.54
C SER A 278 16.05 -12.73 -13.64
N PHE A 279 15.09 -11.83 -13.36
CA PHE A 279 13.66 -12.14 -13.44
C PHE A 279 13.21 -12.57 -14.85
N LEU A 280 13.77 -11.99 -15.92
CA LEU A 280 13.43 -12.36 -17.29
C LEU A 280 13.86 -13.79 -17.66
N ILE A 281 15.00 -14.25 -17.17
CA ILE A 281 15.63 -15.51 -17.59
C ILE A 281 15.25 -16.64 -16.63
N ASN A 282 15.64 -16.52 -15.39
CA ASN A 282 15.43 -17.51 -14.34
C ASN A 282 15.34 -16.75 -12.99
N PRO A 283 14.12 -16.40 -12.55
CA PRO A 283 13.95 -15.57 -11.36
C PRO A 283 14.50 -16.27 -10.12
N ALA A 284 15.53 -15.68 -9.51
CA ALA A 284 16.04 -16.15 -8.24
C ALA A 284 15.06 -15.80 -7.12
N ILE A 285 14.68 -16.82 -6.35
CA ILE A 285 13.87 -16.69 -5.14
C ILE A 285 14.83 -16.70 -3.96
N ILE A 286 14.72 -15.68 -3.10
CA ILE A 286 15.51 -15.54 -1.89
C ILE A 286 14.60 -15.85 -0.71
N GLU A 287 14.96 -16.87 0.08
CA GLU A 287 14.24 -17.20 1.31
C GLU A 287 14.50 -16.12 2.37
N ASP A 288 13.45 -15.66 3.05
CA ASP A 288 13.46 -14.62 4.08
C ASP A 288 12.95 -15.19 5.43
N GLY A 289 13.12 -16.47 5.63
CA GLY A 289 12.82 -17.19 6.84
C GLY A 289 11.37 -17.66 6.99
N ASP A 290 11.02 -18.03 8.21
CA ASP A 290 9.66 -18.43 8.59
C ASP A 290 8.82 -17.18 8.85
N GLY A 291 7.55 -17.22 8.46
CA GLY A 291 6.58 -16.17 8.74
C GLY A 291 5.38 -16.69 9.53
N GLY A 292 4.54 -15.78 10.00
CA GLY A 292 3.34 -16.10 10.73
C GLY A 292 3.58 -16.49 12.19
N SER A 293 4.72 -16.11 12.78
CA SER A 293 4.99 -16.29 14.20
C SER A 293 4.01 -15.50 15.07
N GLU A 294 3.93 -15.84 16.36
CA GLU A 294 3.09 -15.12 17.33
C GLU A 294 3.50 -13.65 17.46
N GLU A 295 4.80 -13.40 17.54
CA GLU A 295 5.35 -12.04 17.62
C GLU A 295 5.03 -11.22 16.38
N GLU A 296 5.20 -11.80 15.19
CA GLU A 296 4.86 -11.16 13.93
C GLU A 296 3.35 -10.86 13.83
N TYR A 297 2.51 -11.80 14.23
CA TYR A 297 1.06 -11.60 14.27
C TYR A 297 0.66 -10.45 15.20
N ILE A 298 1.25 -10.37 16.39
CA ILE A 298 1.00 -9.28 17.35
C ILE A 298 1.46 -7.96 16.75
N MET A 299 2.69 -7.92 16.22
CA MET A 299 3.29 -6.74 15.60
C MET A 299 2.44 -6.18 14.46
N LEU A 300 1.97 -7.04 13.55
CA LEU A 300 1.18 -6.63 12.39
C LEU A 300 -0.26 -6.27 12.79
N SER A 301 -0.88 -7.01 13.72
CA SER A 301 -2.23 -6.69 14.23
C SER A 301 -2.29 -5.32 14.90
N LEU A 302 -1.23 -4.89 15.59
CA LEU A 302 -1.15 -3.56 16.22
C LEU A 302 -0.97 -2.41 15.21
N ARG A 303 -0.78 -2.71 13.92
CA ARG A 303 -0.83 -1.71 12.84
C ARG A 303 -2.25 -1.43 12.35
N LEU A 304 -3.21 -2.27 12.73
CA LEU A 304 -4.62 -2.11 12.43
C LEU A 304 -5.34 -1.33 13.53
N SER A 305 -6.31 -0.50 13.17
CA SER A 305 -7.19 0.16 14.14
C SER A 305 -8.09 -0.83 14.90
N GLU A 306 -8.39 -2.00 14.29
CA GLU A 306 -9.06 -3.11 14.99
C GLU A 306 -8.17 -3.74 16.08
N GLY A 307 -6.86 -3.58 16.00
CA GLY A 307 -5.89 -3.96 17.00
C GLY A 307 -5.64 -5.45 17.14
N PHE A 308 -4.91 -5.81 18.22
CA PHE A 308 -4.56 -7.16 18.62
C PHE A 308 -5.60 -7.74 19.56
N SER A 309 -6.35 -8.75 19.11
CA SER A 309 -7.39 -9.44 19.90
C SER A 309 -6.87 -10.74 20.50
N LYS A 310 -7.08 -10.90 21.80
CA LYS A 310 -6.74 -12.12 22.56
C LYS A 310 -7.48 -13.35 22.04
N GLU A 311 -8.75 -13.23 21.68
CA GLU A 311 -9.55 -14.34 21.16
C GLU A 311 -9.10 -14.73 19.73
N LYS A 312 -8.89 -13.78 18.83
CA LYS A 312 -8.35 -14.06 17.49
C LYS A 312 -6.97 -14.73 17.55
N PHE A 313 -6.13 -14.32 18.51
CA PHE A 313 -4.84 -14.99 18.74
C PHE A 313 -5.03 -16.44 19.15
N LYS A 314 -5.94 -16.72 20.11
CA LYS A 314 -6.25 -18.09 20.52
C LYS A 314 -6.81 -18.95 19.38
N GLU A 315 -7.69 -18.39 18.56
CA GLU A 315 -8.22 -19.08 17.38
C GLU A 315 -7.09 -19.49 16.42
N ARG A 316 -6.10 -18.62 16.24
CA ARG A 316 -4.99 -18.85 15.32
C ARG A 316 -3.93 -19.81 15.86
N PHE A 317 -3.54 -19.66 17.13
CA PHE A 317 -2.40 -20.37 17.73
C PHE A 317 -2.79 -21.48 18.72
N GLY A 318 -4.10 -21.67 19.00
CA GLY A 318 -4.60 -22.70 19.91
C GLY A 318 -4.36 -22.42 21.40
N ARG A 319 -3.76 -21.29 21.75
CA ARG A 319 -3.47 -20.86 23.13
C ARG A 319 -3.63 -19.35 23.29
N TYR A 320 -3.81 -18.90 24.50
CA TYR A 320 -3.83 -17.46 24.78
C TYR A 320 -2.42 -16.85 24.72
N PRO A 321 -2.30 -15.55 24.37
CA PRO A 321 -1.01 -14.85 24.43
C PRO A 321 -0.52 -14.71 25.86
N ASP A 322 0.77 -14.36 26.03
CA ASP A 322 1.33 -14.08 27.35
C ASP A 322 0.56 -12.93 28.02
N THR A 323 0.22 -13.14 29.30
CA THR A 323 -0.49 -12.13 30.12
C THR A 323 0.35 -10.86 30.34
N ALA A 324 1.69 -10.95 30.25
CA ALA A 324 2.61 -9.81 30.35
C ALA A 324 2.29 -8.74 29.33
N ILE A 325 1.87 -9.10 28.10
CA ILE A 325 1.49 -8.15 27.03
C ILE A 325 0.36 -7.23 27.51
N PHE A 326 -0.69 -7.78 28.11
CA PHE A 326 -1.81 -6.99 28.62
C PHE A 326 -1.46 -6.18 29.88
N GLN A 327 -0.50 -6.67 30.69
CA GLN A 327 -0.01 -5.90 31.84
C GLN A 327 0.77 -4.65 31.38
N LYS A 328 1.66 -4.81 30.41
CA LYS A 328 2.41 -3.69 29.79
C LYS A 328 1.48 -2.73 29.04
N ALA A 329 0.47 -3.25 28.35
CA ALA A 329 -0.52 -2.44 27.66
C ALA A 329 -1.28 -1.50 28.65
N LYS A 330 -1.66 -1.99 29.85
CA LYS A 330 -2.32 -1.17 30.87
C LYS A 330 -1.48 0.03 31.34
N GLU A 331 -0.15 -0.09 31.31
CA GLU A 331 0.71 1.05 31.64
C GLU A 331 0.72 2.10 30.50
N LEU A 332 0.74 1.64 29.26
CA LEU A 332 0.71 2.53 28.09
C LEU A 332 -0.67 3.19 27.87
N GLU A 333 -1.74 2.52 28.28
CA GLU A 333 -3.11 3.05 28.25
C GLU A 333 -3.24 4.33 29.12
N LYS A 334 -2.55 4.38 30.26
CA LYS A 334 -2.52 5.58 31.13
C LYS A 334 -1.97 6.82 30.43
N HIS A 335 -1.20 6.64 29.37
CA HIS A 335 -0.61 7.71 28.57
C HIS A 335 -1.39 8.00 27.27
N ASN A 336 -2.60 7.43 27.12
CA ASN A 336 -3.45 7.56 25.94
C ASN A 336 -2.78 7.11 24.62
N LEU A 337 -1.84 6.14 24.70
CA LEU A 337 -1.13 5.61 23.53
C LEU A 337 -1.84 4.42 22.89
N LEU A 338 -2.67 3.74 23.67
CA LEU A 338 -3.49 2.62 23.25
C LEU A 338 -4.75 2.53 24.11
N LYS A 339 -5.68 1.68 23.70
CA LYS A 339 -6.92 1.32 24.43
C LYS A 339 -6.99 -0.18 24.58
N ILE A 340 -7.60 -0.62 25.69
CA ILE A 340 -7.90 -2.03 25.94
C ILE A 340 -9.41 -2.17 26.09
N GLU A 341 -10.06 -2.69 25.08
CA GLU A 341 -11.51 -2.91 25.05
C GLU A 341 -11.81 -4.35 24.65
N ASN A 342 -12.65 -5.04 25.42
CA ASN A 342 -13.05 -6.44 25.14
C ASN A 342 -11.85 -7.37 24.87
N GLU A 343 -10.81 -7.31 25.70
CA GLU A 343 -9.56 -8.09 25.55
C GLU A 343 -8.86 -7.87 24.19
N THR A 344 -9.02 -6.68 23.63
CA THR A 344 -8.34 -6.22 22.40
C THR A 344 -7.52 -4.97 22.71
N ILE A 345 -6.26 -4.95 22.28
CA ILE A 345 -5.35 -3.81 22.38
C ILE A 345 -5.32 -3.11 21.02
N SER A 346 -5.72 -1.84 20.95
CA SER A 346 -5.66 -1.02 19.75
C SER A 346 -4.90 0.27 20.01
N LEU A 347 -4.08 0.70 19.05
CA LEU A 347 -3.36 1.97 19.17
C LEU A 347 -4.31 3.15 18.93
N THR A 348 -4.06 4.24 19.65
CA THR A 348 -4.67 5.55 19.37
C THR A 348 -3.93 6.22 18.20
N PRO A 349 -4.45 7.31 17.61
CA PRO A 349 -3.69 8.10 16.63
C PRO A 349 -2.31 8.54 17.14
N GLU A 350 -2.20 8.96 18.42
CA GLU A 350 -0.93 9.27 19.07
C GLU A 350 -0.04 8.03 19.20
N GLY A 351 -0.63 6.89 19.49
CA GLY A 351 0.08 5.61 19.56
C GLY A 351 0.64 5.18 18.20
N PHE A 352 -0.06 5.44 17.10
CA PHE A 352 0.45 5.14 15.76
C PHE A 352 1.73 5.92 15.42
N LEU A 353 1.88 7.17 15.89
CA LEU A 353 3.10 7.96 15.69
C LEU A 353 4.37 7.29 16.24
N ILE A 354 4.24 6.57 17.35
CA ILE A 354 5.35 5.87 18.01
C ILE A 354 5.13 4.36 18.08
N SER A 355 4.39 3.82 17.12
CA SER A 355 3.96 2.41 17.11
C SER A 355 5.12 1.41 17.23
N ASN A 356 6.28 1.66 16.60
CA ASN A 356 7.45 0.80 16.72
C ASN A 356 7.93 0.64 18.18
N SER A 357 8.00 1.76 18.92
CA SER A 357 8.41 1.76 20.31
C SER A 357 7.39 1.07 21.22
N ILE A 358 6.08 1.26 20.96
CA ILE A 358 5.02 0.59 21.70
C ILE A 358 5.06 -0.91 21.46
N ILE A 359 5.14 -1.33 20.19
CA ILE A 359 5.19 -2.75 19.80
C ILE A 359 6.43 -3.42 20.42
N GLY A 360 7.61 -2.81 20.32
CA GLY A 360 8.83 -3.32 20.96
C GLY A 360 8.63 -3.54 22.45
N LYS A 361 8.10 -2.54 23.18
CA LYS A 361 7.84 -2.64 24.62
C LYS A 361 6.82 -3.72 24.98
N LEU A 362 5.83 -3.99 24.13
CA LEU A 362 4.84 -5.04 24.39
C LEU A 362 5.43 -6.43 24.18
N LEU A 363 6.39 -6.59 23.27
CA LEU A 363 7.00 -7.88 22.90
C LEU A 363 8.26 -8.23 23.72
N GLU A 364 8.94 -7.26 24.36
CA GLU A 364 10.02 -7.52 25.34
C GLU A 364 9.53 -8.39 26.51
#